data_f4614c25554db76d17ceb3abd6bc6741
#
_entry.id   f4614c25554db76d17ceb3abd6bc6741
#
_cell.length_a   1.000
_cell.length_b   1.000
_cell.length_c   1.000
_cell.angle_alpha   90.00
_cell.angle_beta   90.00
_cell.angle_gamma   90.00
#
_symmetry.space_group_name_H-M   'P 1'
#
loop_
_entity.id
_entity.type
_entity.pdbx_description
1 polymer ?
#
loop_
_entity_poly.entity_id
_entity_poly.type
_entity_poly.pdbx_seq_one_letter_code
_entity_poly.pdbx_strand_id
1 'polypeptide(L)'
;NYNFLYYLAYCNLTCAVAREVVEHYGDRTAEHPVGTGPFRLAFWKRSSKMTFEPNPNYREDLFDGTPPADDAAGQFILSRLKGKRLPLVDKVEVYVIEEPQPRWLAFLNNELDFLERVPNEFANVATPNNELAPNLRKRGVRMERTAGMELTYSYFGMKDPVVGGYEPEKVALRRAIVLGQDVGAEVRIARKNQAITAHSPIGPGALGYDPDFRSTATEYDPAKSKALLDMYGYVDCNGDGWRDLPRKSAADECRPFTIEYASAPSAQQKPLDENWKKNMDAIGVNMTFRKAKWPDLLKESKAGKLQMWGLGWS
;
A
#
# COMPACT_ATOMS: atom_id res chain seq x y z
N ASN A 1 7.42 -5.58 -27.71
CA ASN A 1 7.28 -5.04 -26.36
C ASN A 1 8.37 -5.64 -25.49
N TYR A 2 9.30 -4.81 -25.00
CA TYR A 2 10.45 -5.25 -24.19
C TYR A 2 10.02 -6.00 -22.89
N ASN A 3 8.86 -5.67 -22.34
CA ASN A 3 8.38 -6.23 -21.10
C ASN A 3 7.62 -7.56 -21.28
N PHE A 4 7.40 -8.04 -22.50
CA PHE A 4 6.58 -9.23 -22.73
C PHE A 4 7.14 -10.48 -22.05
N LEU A 5 8.45 -10.69 -22.08
CA LEU A 5 9.10 -11.83 -21.41
C LEU A 5 8.98 -11.74 -19.89
N TYR A 6 9.06 -10.54 -19.33
CA TYR A 6 8.84 -10.35 -17.88
C TYR A 6 7.40 -10.65 -17.48
N TYR A 7 6.42 -10.27 -18.31
CA TYR A 7 5.02 -10.64 -18.06
C TYR A 7 4.80 -12.16 -18.14
N LEU A 8 5.47 -12.86 -19.04
CA LEU A 8 5.43 -14.32 -19.10
C LEU A 8 6.10 -15.00 -17.88
N ALA A 9 7.08 -14.33 -17.29
CA ALA A 9 7.72 -14.80 -16.05
C ALA A 9 6.92 -14.47 -14.78
N TYR A 10 5.93 -13.57 -14.89
CA TYR A 10 5.11 -13.17 -13.75
C TYR A 10 3.99 -14.19 -13.51
N CYS A 11 4.27 -15.15 -12.66
CA CYS A 11 3.42 -16.31 -12.43
C CYS A 11 1.97 -15.98 -12.05
N ASN A 12 1.74 -14.92 -11.29
CA ASN A 12 0.40 -14.51 -10.90
C ASN A 12 -0.53 -14.15 -12.09
N LEU A 13 0.03 -13.86 -13.27
CA LEU A 13 -0.73 -13.50 -14.47
C LEU A 13 -0.67 -14.58 -15.56
N THR A 14 0.42 -15.31 -15.65
CA THR A 14 0.75 -16.12 -16.84
C THR A 14 1.23 -17.52 -16.51
N CYS A 15 1.09 -17.99 -15.25
CA CYS A 15 1.40 -19.38 -14.91
C CYS A 15 0.57 -20.35 -15.75
N ALA A 16 1.24 -21.35 -16.29
CA ALA A 16 0.56 -22.48 -16.92
C ALA A 16 -0.25 -23.23 -15.85
N VAL A 17 -1.49 -23.52 -16.20
CA VAL A 17 -2.37 -24.38 -15.40
C VAL A 17 -2.63 -25.69 -16.14
N ALA A 18 -2.78 -26.78 -15.40
CA ALA A 18 -3.06 -28.08 -16.00
C ALA A 18 -4.49 -28.08 -16.60
N ARG A 19 -4.56 -28.33 -17.90
CA ARG A 19 -5.83 -28.36 -18.65
C ARG A 19 -6.84 -29.34 -18.02
N GLU A 20 -6.37 -30.51 -17.63
CA GLU A 20 -7.16 -31.58 -17.03
C GLU A 20 -7.81 -31.12 -15.71
N VAL A 21 -7.13 -30.29 -14.94
CA VAL A 21 -7.65 -29.72 -13.69
C VAL A 21 -8.75 -28.72 -13.97
N VAL A 22 -8.56 -27.86 -14.97
CA VAL A 22 -9.57 -26.86 -15.38
C VAL A 22 -10.82 -27.56 -15.93
N GLU A 23 -10.64 -28.57 -16.80
CA GLU A 23 -11.75 -29.32 -17.38
C GLU A 23 -12.51 -30.14 -16.33
N HIS A 24 -11.80 -30.68 -15.32
CA HIS A 24 -12.43 -31.50 -14.27
C HIS A 24 -13.18 -30.66 -13.22
N TYR A 25 -12.60 -29.55 -12.77
CA TYR A 25 -13.14 -28.75 -11.66
C TYR A 25 -13.95 -27.52 -12.12
N GLY A 26 -13.77 -27.05 -13.36
CA GLY A 26 -14.47 -25.88 -13.90
C GLY A 26 -14.30 -24.65 -12.98
N ASP A 27 -15.41 -24.05 -12.57
CA ASP A 27 -15.43 -22.86 -11.71
C ASP A 27 -14.81 -23.08 -10.32
N ARG A 28 -14.60 -24.35 -9.92
CA ARG A 28 -13.93 -24.70 -8.65
C ARG A 28 -12.44 -24.94 -8.77
N THR A 29 -11.83 -24.69 -9.91
CA THR A 29 -10.39 -24.90 -10.14
C THR A 29 -9.53 -24.18 -9.08
N ALA A 30 -9.94 -23.00 -8.62
CA ALA A 30 -9.23 -22.27 -7.58
C ALA A 30 -9.16 -22.99 -6.22
N GLU A 31 -10.06 -23.93 -5.95
CA GLU A 31 -10.09 -24.75 -4.74
C GLU A 31 -9.17 -25.99 -4.84
N HIS A 32 -8.73 -26.31 -6.04
CA HIS A 32 -7.93 -27.46 -6.39
C HIS A 32 -6.66 -27.08 -7.19
N PRO A 33 -5.83 -26.16 -6.67
CA PRO A 33 -4.64 -25.73 -7.40
C PRO A 33 -3.65 -26.90 -7.53
N VAL A 34 -3.20 -27.15 -8.74
CA VAL A 34 -2.16 -28.13 -9.06
C VAL A 34 -0.97 -27.36 -9.65
N GLY A 35 0.21 -27.58 -9.10
CA GLY A 35 1.43 -26.91 -9.54
C GLY A 35 2.67 -27.74 -9.31
N THR A 36 3.79 -27.24 -9.80
CA THR A 36 5.12 -27.88 -9.70
C THR A 36 5.95 -27.37 -8.52
N GLY A 37 5.34 -26.55 -7.64
CA GLY A 37 5.99 -25.97 -6.47
C GLY A 37 6.26 -26.97 -5.34
N PRO A 38 7.04 -26.56 -4.31
CA PRO A 38 7.44 -27.42 -3.21
C PRO A 38 6.30 -27.81 -2.27
N PHE A 39 5.19 -27.09 -2.31
CA PHE A 39 4.01 -27.35 -1.49
C PHE A 39 2.76 -27.57 -2.35
N ARG A 40 1.82 -28.35 -1.80
CA ARG A 40 0.46 -28.50 -2.32
C ARG A 40 -0.56 -28.00 -1.30
N LEU A 41 -1.70 -27.49 -1.75
CA LEU A 41 -2.82 -27.12 -0.91
C LEU A 41 -3.50 -28.41 -0.40
N ALA A 42 -3.41 -28.67 0.90
CA ALA A 42 -4.02 -29.83 1.55
C ALA A 42 -5.40 -29.51 2.12
N PHE A 43 -5.61 -28.29 2.61
CA PHE A 43 -6.86 -27.84 3.19
C PHE A 43 -7.07 -26.35 2.95
N TRP A 44 -8.31 -25.95 2.64
CA TRP A 44 -8.72 -24.55 2.56
C TRP A 44 -10.12 -24.35 3.10
N LYS A 45 -10.23 -23.49 4.11
CA LYS A 45 -11.50 -22.95 4.60
C LYS A 45 -11.46 -21.44 4.39
N ARG A 46 -12.31 -20.92 3.50
CA ARG A 46 -12.37 -19.50 3.16
C ARG A 46 -12.52 -18.64 4.43
N SER A 47 -11.86 -17.49 4.44
CA SER A 47 -11.82 -16.53 5.56
C SER A 47 -11.40 -17.12 6.91
N SER A 48 -10.69 -18.25 6.92
CA SER A 48 -10.29 -18.93 8.15
C SER A 48 -8.86 -19.47 8.07
N LYS A 49 -8.63 -20.56 7.31
CA LYS A 49 -7.35 -21.27 7.32
C LYS A 49 -7.04 -21.92 5.99
N MET A 50 -5.75 -21.91 5.63
CA MET A 50 -5.16 -22.77 4.60
C MET A 50 -4.05 -23.63 5.20
N THR A 51 -3.92 -24.87 4.74
CA THR A 51 -2.83 -25.75 5.11
C THR A 51 -2.14 -26.24 3.84
N PHE A 52 -0.83 -26.10 3.82
CA PHE A 52 0.01 -26.59 2.75
C PHE A 52 0.95 -27.67 3.29
N GLU A 53 1.09 -28.75 2.50
CA GLU A 53 1.98 -29.88 2.77
C GLU A 53 3.02 -29.99 1.67
N PRO A 54 4.19 -30.62 1.93
CA PRO A 54 5.17 -30.87 0.90
C PRO A 54 4.58 -31.60 -0.30
N ASN A 55 4.91 -31.14 -1.49
CA ASN A 55 4.53 -31.83 -2.72
C ASN A 55 5.43 -33.04 -2.93
N PRO A 56 4.91 -34.28 -2.90
CA PRO A 56 5.71 -35.49 -3.07
C PRO A 56 6.38 -35.57 -4.44
N ASN A 57 5.83 -34.86 -5.43
CA ASN A 57 6.35 -34.81 -6.79
C ASN A 57 7.24 -33.59 -7.04
N TYR A 58 7.63 -32.86 -5.99
CA TYR A 58 8.54 -31.74 -6.16
C TYR A 58 9.92 -32.24 -6.59
N ARG A 59 10.50 -31.51 -7.55
CA ARG A 59 11.85 -31.82 -8.04
C ARG A 59 12.88 -31.82 -6.90
N GLU A 60 13.97 -32.49 -7.07
CA GLU A 60 15.10 -32.36 -6.17
C GLU A 60 15.74 -30.99 -6.36
N ASP A 61 15.63 -30.14 -5.32
CA ASP A 61 16.09 -28.77 -5.34
C ASP A 61 16.82 -28.50 -4.02
N LEU A 62 18.02 -27.94 -4.11
CA LEU A 62 18.85 -27.63 -2.96
C LEU A 62 18.98 -26.14 -2.80
N PHE A 63 19.08 -25.67 -1.55
CA PHE A 63 19.34 -24.27 -1.28
C PHE A 63 20.77 -23.91 -1.70
N ASP A 64 20.90 -23.06 -2.71
CA ASP A 64 22.17 -22.61 -3.30
C ASP A 64 22.26 -21.07 -3.44
N GLY A 65 21.61 -20.34 -2.56
CA GLY A 65 21.63 -18.87 -2.57
C GLY A 65 23.06 -18.31 -2.67
N THR A 66 23.21 -17.20 -3.36
CA THR A 66 24.51 -16.50 -3.57
C THR A 66 24.43 -15.05 -3.09
N PRO A 67 24.34 -14.82 -1.76
CA PRO A 67 24.29 -13.46 -1.22
C PRO A 67 25.60 -12.71 -1.51
N PRO A 68 25.54 -11.36 -1.68
CA PRO A 68 26.73 -10.52 -1.75
C PRO A 68 27.69 -10.74 -0.57
N ALA A 69 28.98 -10.54 -0.79
CA ALA A 69 29.99 -10.79 0.25
C ALA A 69 29.85 -9.85 1.47
N ASP A 70 29.31 -8.66 1.27
CA ASP A 70 29.04 -7.64 2.29
C ASP A 70 27.67 -7.80 2.97
N ASP A 71 26.82 -8.72 2.50
CA ASP A 71 25.55 -9.08 3.14
C ASP A 71 25.78 -10.12 4.25
N ALA A 72 26.10 -9.65 5.45
CA ALA A 72 26.36 -10.51 6.61
C ALA A 72 25.16 -11.40 6.98
N ALA A 73 23.91 -10.92 6.81
CA ALA A 73 22.71 -11.69 7.11
C ALA A 73 22.50 -12.81 6.08
N GLY A 74 22.66 -12.52 4.81
CA GLY A 74 22.60 -13.49 3.72
C GLY A 74 23.70 -14.55 3.84
N GLN A 75 24.94 -14.16 4.17
CA GLN A 75 26.05 -15.09 4.41
C GLN A 75 25.78 -16.00 5.60
N PHE A 76 25.18 -15.48 6.67
CA PHE A 76 24.76 -16.31 7.81
C PHE A 76 23.69 -17.32 7.41
N ILE A 77 22.69 -16.94 6.64
CA ILE A 77 21.64 -17.85 6.12
C ILE A 77 22.28 -18.93 5.24
N LEU A 78 23.14 -18.51 4.30
CA LEU A 78 23.85 -19.43 3.41
C LEU A 78 24.65 -20.48 4.18
N SER A 79 25.40 -20.06 5.21
CA SER A 79 26.21 -20.98 6.03
C SER A 79 25.40 -22.08 6.71
N ARG A 80 24.12 -21.83 6.99
CA ARG A 80 23.22 -22.79 7.65
C ARG A 80 22.41 -23.66 6.70
N LEU A 81 22.10 -23.14 5.51
CA LEU A 81 21.13 -23.75 4.60
C LEU A 81 21.74 -24.32 3.32
N LYS A 82 22.97 -23.96 2.96
CA LYS A 82 23.62 -24.41 1.75
C LYS A 82 23.58 -25.93 1.61
N GLY A 83 23.10 -26.40 0.48
CA GLY A 83 22.99 -27.82 0.15
C GLY A 83 21.86 -28.55 0.87
N LYS A 84 21.03 -27.90 1.69
CA LYS A 84 19.86 -28.55 2.25
C LYS A 84 18.76 -28.66 1.20
N ARG A 85 18.07 -29.81 1.20
CA ARG A 85 16.95 -30.08 0.30
C ARG A 85 15.75 -29.22 0.66
N LEU A 86 15.10 -28.64 -0.37
CA LEU A 86 13.84 -27.90 -0.24
C LEU A 86 12.62 -28.83 -0.40
N PRO A 87 11.49 -28.52 0.25
CA PRO A 87 11.29 -27.46 1.23
C PRO A 87 11.92 -27.76 2.60
N LEU A 88 12.22 -26.71 3.36
CA LEU A 88 12.86 -26.81 4.69
C LEU A 88 11.88 -27.03 5.84
N VAL A 89 10.58 -26.93 5.59
CA VAL A 89 9.51 -27.10 6.58
C VAL A 89 8.52 -28.16 6.10
N ASP A 90 7.94 -28.89 7.05
CA ASP A 90 7.05 -30.03 6.75
C ASP A 90 5.60 -29.62 6.55
N LYS A 91 5.22 -28.42 6.99
CA LYS A 91 3.86 -27.89 6.88
C LYS A 91 3.85 -26.37 6.98
N VAL A 92 2.97 -25.73 6.21
CA VAL A 92 2.69 -24.30 6.33
C VAL A 92 1.20 -24.13 6.61
N GLU A 93 0.87 -23.45 7.69
CA GLU A 93 -0.50 -23.10 8.05
C GLU A 93 -0.66 -21.58 7.98
N VAL A 94 -1.63 -21.13 7.18
CA VAL A 94 -1.96 -19.72 7.04
C VAL A 94 -3.31 -19.47 7.69
N TYR A 95 -3.33 -18.62 8.70
CA TYR A 95 -4.54 -18.20 9.41
C TYR A 95 -4.98 -16.82 8.92
N VAL A 96 -6.24 -16.70 8.52
CA VAL A 96 -6.84 -15.43 8.13
C VAL A 96 -7.39 -14.77 9.39
N ILE A 97 -6.64 -13.84 9.95
CA ILE A 97 -7.04 -13.05 11.12
C ILE A 97 -7.13 -11.58 10.67
N GLU A 98 -8.34 -11.13 10.37
CA GLU A 98 -8.57 -9.80 9.77
C GLU A 98 -8.23 -8.67 10.76
N GLU A 99 -8.63 -8.82 12.01
CA GLU A 99 -8.43 -7.80 13.02
C GLU A 99 -6.99 -7.72 13.53
N PRO A 100 -6.42 -6.50 13.64
CA PRO A 100 -5.03 -6.30 14.04
C PRO A 100 -4.69 -6.82 15.43
N GLN A 101 -5.56 -6.57 16.41
CA GLN A 101 -5.31 -6.93 17.81
C GLN A 101 -5.27 -8.44 18.04
N PRO A 102 -6.27 -9.24 17.62
CA PRO A 102 -6.18 -10.70 17.73
C PRO A 102 -4.95 -11.29 17.04
N ARG A 103 -4.60 -10.77 15.84
CA ARG A 103 -3.42 -11.22 15.10
C ARG A 103 -2.12 -10.94 15.86
N TRP A 104 -1.99 -9.75 16.47
CA TRP A 104 -0.84 -9.41 17.29
C TRP A 104 -0.75 -10.27 18.56
N LEU A 105 -1.88 -10.51 19.23
CA LEU A 105 -1.93 -11.38 20.43
C LEU A 105 -1.59 -12.83 20.10
N ALA A 106 -2.09 -13.36 18.99
CA ALA A 106 -1.75 -14.72 18.54
C ALA A 106 -0.23 -14.87 18.31
N PHE A 107 0.42 -13.86 17.70
CA PHE A 107 1.87 -13.84 17.57
C PHE A 107 2.58 -13.77 18.94
N LEU A 108 2.12 -12.92 19.84
CA LEU A 108 2.70 -12.84 21.20
C LEU A 108 2.52 -14.12 22.01
N ASN A 109 1.45 -14.87 21.78
CA ASN A 109 1.18 -16.15 22.44
C ASN A 109 1.93 -17.33 21.81
N ASN A 110 2.76 -17.10 20.79
CA ASN A 110 3.46 -18.13 19.99
C ASN A 110 2.49 -19.08 19.24
N GLU A 111 1.30 -18.59 18.90
CA GLU A 111 0.35 -19.30 18.01
C GLU A 111 0.72 -19.10 16.53
N LEU A 112 1.53 -18.08 16.23
CA LEU A 112 2.05 -17.75 14.92
C LEU A 112 3.57 -17.66 14.98
N ASP A 113 4.26 -18.36 14.08
CA ASP A 113 5.73 -18.30 13.92
C ASP A 113 6.18 -17.07 13.13
N PHE A 114 5.30 -16.54 12.28
CA PHE A 114 5.59 -15.43 11.37
C PHE A 114 4.44 -14.42 11.36
N LEU A 115 4.81 -13.14 11.40
CA LEU A 115 3.91 -12.01 11.24
C LEU A 115 4.48 -11.10 10.16
N GLU A 116 3.81 -11.03 9.01
CA GLU A 116 4.27 -10.26 7.84
C GLU A 116 4.44 -8.77 8.15
N ARG A 117 3.48 -8.19 8.89
CA ARG A 117 3.49 -6.76 9.23
C ARG A 117 3.06 -6.57 10.69
N VAL A 118 3.82 -5.77 11.40
CA VAL A 118 3.41 -5.30 12.72
C VAL A 118 2.22 -4.35 12.54
N PRO A 119 1.06 -4.59 13.18
CA PRO A 119 -0.05 -3.65 13.09
C PRO A 119 0.34 -2.26 13.61
N ASN A 120 -0.12 -1.21 12.94
CA ASN A 120 0.28 0.18 13.26
C ASN A 120 0.01 0.56 14.71
N GLU A 121 -1.08 0.05 15.30
CA GLU A 121 -1.44 0.29 16.71
C GLU A 121 -0.38 -0.22 17.68
N PHE A 122 0.34 -1.27 17.31
CA PHE A 122 1.36 -1.90 18.15
C PHE A 122 2.80 -1.56 17.74
N ALA A 123 2.98 -0.81 16.66
CA ALA A 123 4.31 -0.50 16.13
C ALA A 123 5.21 0.19 17.19
N ASN A 124 4.69 1.14 17.95
CA ASN A 124 5.47 1.84 18.98
C ASN A 124 5.90 0.93 20.13
N VAL A 125 5.12 -0.14 20.41
CA VAL A 125 5.44 -1.12 21.47
C VAL A 125 6.34 -2.22 20.94
N ALA A 126 6.11 -2.67 19.72
CA ALA A 126 6.89 -3.71 19.09
C ALA A 126 8.25 -3.22 18.60
N THR A 127 8.28 -1.98 18.08
CA THR A 127 9.47 -1.40 17.45
C THR A 127 9.73 0.04 17.91
N PRO A 128 9.97 0.27 19.22
CA PRO A 128 10.35 1.59 19.72
C PRO A 128 11.64 2.06 19.01
N ASN A 129 11.66 3.33 18.61
CA ASN A 129 12.77 3.92 17.85
C ASN A 129 13.17 3.13 16.58
N ASN A 130 12.21 2.49 15.94
CA ASN A 130 12.41 1.63 14.76
C ASN A 130 13.26 0.37 14.99
N GLU A 131 13.52 -0.01 16.22
CA GLU A 131 14.22 -1.23 16.60
C GLU A 131 13.29 -2.22 17.31
N LEU A 132 13.55 -3.52 17.17
CA LEU A 132 12.78 -4.54 17.88
C LEU A 132 12.88 -4.34 19.39
N ALA A 133 11.74 -4.30 20.07
CA ALA A 133 11.65 -4.13 21.52
C ALA A 133 12.51 -5.17 22.26
N PRO A 134 13.22 -4.77 23.34
CA PRO A 134 14.14 -5.67 24.07
C PRO A 134 13.46 -6.94 24.63
N ASN A 135 12.20 -6.83 25.07
CA ASN A 135 11.43 -7.97 25.56
C ASN A 135 11.13 -9.00 24.45
N LEU A 136 10.85 -8.56 23.23
CA LEU A 136 10.65 -9.45 22.08
C LEU A 136 11.96 -10.10 21.65
N ARG A 137 13.05 -9.32 21.63
CA ARG A 137 14.39 -9.83 21.33
C ARG A 137 14.83 -10.92 22.31
N LYS A 138 14.56 -10.73 23.63
CA LYS A 138 14.82 -11.75 24.67
C LYS A 138 14.02 -13.05 24.48
N ARG A 139 12.85 -12.97 23.83
CA ARG A 139 12.02 -14.13 23.47
C ARG A 139 12.47 -14.82 22.17
N GLY A 140 13.56 -14.36 21.56
CA GLY A 140 14.06 -14.93 20.31
C GLY A 140 13.37 -14.42 19.05
N VAL A 141 12.48 -13.41 19.15
CA VAL A 141 11.86 -12.78 17.98
C VAL A 141 12.93 -12.09 17.17
N ARG A 142 12.86 -12.24 15.86
CA ARG A 142 13.68 -11.54 14.88
C ARG A 142 12.81 -10.61 14.05
N MET A 143 13.37 -9.50 13.61
CA MET A 143 12.68 -8.54 12.77
C MET A 143 13.58 -8.21 11.58
N GLU A 144 12.99 -8.31 10.40
CA GLU A 144 13.56 -7.80 9.17
C GLU A 144 12.74 -6.62 8.67
N ARG A 145 13.42 -5.60 8.13
CA ARG A 145 12.77 -4.42 7.54
C ARG A 145 13.35 -4.21 6.16
N THR A 146 12.48 -4.33 5.19
CA THR A 146 12.84 -4.14 3.79
C THR A 146 11.87 -3.15 3.16
N ALA A 147 12.39 -2.18 2.40
CA ALA A 147 11.53 -1.35 1.56
C ALA A 147 10.90 -2.24 0.49
N GLY A 148 9.59 -2.38 0.53
CA GLY A 148 8.85 -3.12 -0.47
C GLY A 148 8.74 -2.36 -1.79
N MET A 149 8.48 -3.07 -2.88
CA MET A 149 8.15 -2.46 -4.17
C MET A 149 6.69 -1.96 -4.24
N GLU A 150 5.95 -2.10 -3.14
CA GLU A 150 4.58 -1.58 -3.04
C GLU A 150 4.58 -0.06 -3.02
N LEU A 151 3.80 0.54 -3.89
CA LEU A 151 3.58 1.99 -3.96
C LEU A 151 2.13 2.31 -3.64
N THR A 152 1.88 3.19 -2.67
CA THR A 152 0.56 3.81 -2.48
C THR A 152 0.57 5.25 -3.00
N TYR A 153 -0.49 5.63 -3.69
CA TYR A 153 -0.66 6.97 -4.24
C TYR A 153 -2.12 7.39 -4.20
N SER A 154 -2.36 8.69 -4.20
CA SER A 154 -3.69 9.26 -4.41
C SER A 154 -3.80 9.83 -5.82
N TYR A 155 -4.97 9.72 -6.43
CA TYR A 155 -5.23 10.28 -7.74
C TYR A 155 -6.45 11.21 -7.74
N PHE A 156 -6.53 12.05 -8.75
CA PHE A 156 -7.66 12.92 -9.03
C PHE A 156 -8.49 12.39 -10.20
N GLY A 157 -9.80 12.40 -10.07
CA GLY A 157 -10.72 12.06 -11.16
C GLY A 157 -10.72 13.11 -12.26
N MET A 158 -10.09 12.83 -13.39
CA MET A 158 -9.89 13.82 -14.46
C MET A 158 -11.18 14.24 -15.17
N LYS A 159 -12.30 13.54 -14.96
CA LYS A 159 -13.64 13.90 -15.45
C LYS A 159 -14.48 14.67 -14.42
N ASP A 160 -13.97 14.81 -13.20
CA ASP A 160 -14.68 15.53 -12.14
C ASP A 160 -14.75 17.04 -12.46
N PRO A 161 -15.89 17.70 -12.21
CA PRO A 161 -16.06 19.12 -12.56
C PRO A 161 -15.20 20.06 -11.71
N VAL A 162 -14.76 19.66 -10.51
CA VAL A 162 -13.94 20.48 -9.60
C VAL A 162 -12.46 20.23 -9.81
N VAL A 163 -12.01 18.99 -9.64
CA VAL A 163 -10.57 18.65 -9.68
C VAL A 163 -10.09 18.21 -11.07
N GLY A 164 -10.99 17.81 -11.96
CA GLY A 164 -10.65 17.30 -13.29
C GLY A 164 -10.41 18.43 -14.31
N GLY A 165 -9.92 18.04 -15.49
CA GLY A 165 -9.62 18.97 -16.59
C GLY A 165 -8.19 19.50 -16.57
N TYR A 166 -7.88 20.30 -17.58
CA TYR A 166 -6.51 20.81 -17.82
C TYR A 166 -6.46 22.36 -17.81
N GLU A 167 -7.55 23.00 -17.44
CA GLU A 167 -7.61 24.44 -17.25
C GLU A 167 -6.61 24.86 -16.16
N PRO A 168 -5.92 26.01 -16.34
CA PRO A 168 -4.85 26.43 -15.44
C PRO A 168 -5.24 26.46 -13.96
N GLU A 169 -6.44 26.94 -13.66
CA GLU A 169 -6.99 27.00 -12.29
C GLU A 169 -7.18 25.60 -11.68
N LYS A 170 -7.62 24.61 -12.45
CA LYS A 170 -7.80 23.23 -11.97
C LYS A 170 -6.46 22.52 -11.77
N VAL A 171 -5.50 22.79 -12.65
CA VAL A 171 -4.12 22.32 -12.45
C VAL A 171 -3.53 22.93 -11.19
N ALA A 172 -3.75 24.24 -10.97
CA ALA A 172 -3.31 24.94 -9.76
C ALA A 172 -3.96 24.34 -8.50
N LEU A 173 -5.26 24.05 -8.52
CA LEU A 173 -5.95 23.39 -7.40
C LEU A 173 -5.30 22.04 -7.04
N ARG A 174 -5.11 21.16 -8.02
CA ARG A 174 -4.46 19.86 -7.77
C ARG A 174 -3.04 20.03 -7.23
N ARG A 175 -2.24 20.94 -7.78
CA ARG A 175 -0.90 21.23 -7.27
C ARG A 175 -0.93 21.80 -5.86
N ALA A 176 -1.88 22.65 -5.52
CA ALA A 176 -2.04 23.18 -4.19
C ALA A 176 -2.42 22.10 -3.17
N ILE A 177 -3.35 21.20 -3.52
CA ILE A 177 -3.71 20.04 -2.68
C ILE A 177 -2.47 19.17 -2.41
N VAL A 178 -1.64 18.91 -3.42
CA VAL A 178 -0.41 18.12 -3.27
C VAL A 178 0.61 18.84 -2.39
N LEU A 179 0.85 20.14 -2.61
CA LEU A 179 1.76 20.95 -1.79
C LEU A 179 1.28 21.09 -0.33
N GLY A 180 -0.03 21.05 -0.12
CA GLY A 180 -0.63 21.11 1.22
C GLY A 180 -0.55 19.79 2.01
N GLN A 181 -0.26 18.65 1.36
CA GLN A 181 -0.26 17.35 1.99
C GLN A 181 1.12 16.99 2.60
N ASP A 182 1.18 16.87 3.92
CA ASP A 182 2.40 16.39 4.63
C ASP A 182 2.50 14.86 4.58
N VAL A 183 3.17 14.36 3.55
CA VAL A 183 3.47 12.92 3.39
C VAL A 183 4.43 12.45 4.49
N GLY A 184 5.36 13.29 4.93
CA GLY A 184 6.27 12.97 6.03
C GLY A 184 5.52 12.74 7.34
N ALA A 185 4.51 13.55 7.66
CA ALA A 185 3.64 13.33 8.81
C ALA A 185 2.79 12.06 8.64
N GLU A 186 2.30 11.77 7.44
CA GLU A 186 1.61 10.51 7.16
C GLU A 186 2.49 9.31 7.50
N VAL A 187 3.74 9.28 7.04
CA VAL A 187 4.70 8.21 7.33
C VAL A 187 4.95 8.09 8.84
N ARG A 188 5.20 9.19 9.53
CA ARG A 188 5.51 9.18 10.98
C ARG A 188 4.29 8.81 11.83
N ILE A 189 3.15 9.46 11.58
CA ILE A 189 1.99 9.43 12.48
C ILE A 189 1.05 8.29 12.12
N ALA A 190 0.63 8.20 10.86
CA ALA A 190 -0.36 7.22 10.43
C ALA A 190 0.27 5.85 10.16
N ARG A 191 1.46 5.82 9.51
CA ARG A 191 2.14 4.57 9.16
C ARG A 191 3.18 4.12 10.19
N LYS A 192 3.41 4.90 11.26
CA LYS A 192 4.35 4.57 12.36
C LYS A 192 5.75 4.20 11.84
N ASN A 193 6.25 4.95 10.88
CA ASN A 193 7.53 4.72 10.18
C ASN A 193 7.65 3.34 9.49
N GLN A 194 6.53 2.68 9.18
CA GLN A 194 6.51 1.44 8.41
C GLN A 194 6.36 1.68 6.90
N ALA A 195 6.78 2.84 6.43
CA ALA A 195 6.84 3.24 5.03
C ALA A 195 7.96 4.25 4.83
N ILE A 196 8.32 4.48 3.58
CA ILE A 196 9.18 5.59 3.14
C ILE A 196 8.39 6.46 2.15
N THR A 197 8.76 7.73 2.04
CA THR A 197 8.17 8.61 1.03
C THR A 197 8.58 8.15 -0.37
N ALA A 198 7.61 7.90 -1.22
CA ALA A 198 7.85 7.54 -2.62
C ALA A 198 7.95 8.81 -3.47
N HIS A 199 9.13 9.09 -4.01
CA HIS A 199 9.37 10.23 -4.91
C HIS A 199 9.11 9.90 -6.38
N SER A 200 8.94 8.63 -6.72
CA SER A 200 8.76 8.09 -8.06
C SER A 200 7.84 6.87 -8.02
N PRO A 201 7.16 6.53 -9.10
CA PRO A 201 6.46 5.25 -9.21
C PRO A 201 7.40 4.03 -9.25
N ILE A 202 8.71 4.26 -9.41
CA ILE A 202 9.75 3.21 -9.38
C ILE A 202 10.25 3.10 -7.94
N GLY A 203 9.96 1.98 -7.29
CA GLY A 203 10.35 1.72 -5.90
C GLY A 203 11.78 1.18 -5.75
N PRO A 204 12.31 1.16 -4.52
CA PRO A 204 13.60 0.55 -4.22
C PRO A 204 13.67 -0.90 -4.70
N GLY A 205 14.81 -1.28 -5.30
CA GLY A 205 15.01 -2.61 -5.86
C GLY A 205 14.50 -2.82 -7.29
N ALA A 206 13.71 -1.89 -7.83
CA ALA A 206 13.29 -1.93 -9.24
C ALA A 206 14.34 -1.31 -10.16
N LEU A 207 14.44 -1.83 -11.38
CA LEU A 207 15.32 -1.27 -12.40
C LEU A 207 14.92 0.18 -12.74
N GLY A 208 15.87 1.11 -12.65
CA GLY A 208 15.63 2.53 -12.88
C GLY A 208 15.24 3.31 -11.61
N TYR A 209 15.27 2.68 -10.44
CA TYR A 209 15.14 3.41 -9.18
C TYR A 209 16.34 4.36 -8.99
N ASP A 210 16.03 5.61 -8.72
CA ASP A 210 17.02 6.64 -8.39
C ASP A 210 16.79 7.12 -6.95
N PRO A 211 17.69 6.79 -6.01
CA PRO A 211 17.56 7.17 -4.59
C PRO A 211 17.69 8.69 -4.37
N ASP A 212 18.28 9.42 -5.30
CA ASP A 212 18.50 10.87 -5.19
C ASP A 212 17.38 11.69 -5.85
N PHE A 213 16.54 11.05 -6.65
CA PHE A 213 15.40 11.72 -7.29
C PHE A 213 14.42 12.27 -6.25
N ARG A 214 14.02 13.52 -6.42
CA ARG A 214 13.00 14.20 -5.60
C ARG A 214 11.91 14.76 -6.47
N SER A 215 10.69 14.29 -6.22
CA SER A 215 9.50 14.75 -6.94
C SER A 215 8.92 16.01 -6.30
N THR A 216 8.48 16.95 -7.10
CA THR A 216 7.66 18.07 -6.62
C THR A 216 6.28 17.63 -6.13
N ALA A 217 5.85 16.41 -6.46
CA ALA A 217 4.60 15.82 -5.95
C ALA A 217 4.68 15.36 -4.49
N THR A 218 5.86 15.41 -3.88
CA THR A 218 6.07 15.08 -2.44
C THR A 218 6.62 16.27 -1.66
N GLU A 219 6.68 17.44 -2.29
CA GLU A 219 7.02 18.70 -1.62
C GLU A 219 5.86 19.10 -0.69
N TYR A 220 6.17 19.39 0.57
CA TYR A 220 5.21 19.93 1.52
C TYR A 220 5.51 21.39 1.78
N ASP A 221 4.67 22.26 1.29
CA ASP A 221 4.76 23.71 1.48
C ASP A 221 3.35 24.32 1.50
N PRO A 222 2.70 24.38 2.68
CA PRO A 222 1.36 24.95 2.80
C PRO A 222 1.31 26.46 2.52
N ALA A 223 2.43 27.19 2.66
CA ALA A 223 2.47 28.62 2.33
C ALA A 223 2.41 28.83 0.81
N LYS A 224 3.23 28.06 0.08
CA LYS A 224 3.20 28.03 -1.39
C LYS A 224 1.87 27.51 -1.92
N SER A 225 1.27 26.52 -1.26
CA SER A 225 -0.09 26.04 -1.58
C SER A 225 -1.13 27.14 -1.51
N LYS A 226 -1.16 27.88 -0.39
CA LYS A 226 -2.09 29.01 -0.22
C LYS A 226 -1.87 30.10 -1.26
N ALA A 227 -0.63 30.50 -1.48
CA ALA A 227 -0.28 31.51 -2.48
C ALA A 227 -0.71 31.09 -3.89
N LEU A 228 -0.57 29.80 -4.23
CA LEU A 228 -1.03 29.26 -5.50
C LEU A 228 -2.56 29.33 -5.63
N LEU A 229 -3.29 28.97 -4.58
CA LEU A 229 -4.76 29.07 -4.55
C LEU A 229 -5.21 30.52 -4.70
N ASP A 230 -4.60 31.45 -3.97
CA ASP A 230 -4.89 32.88 -4.07
C ASP A 230 -4.65 33.42 -5.48
N MET A 231 -3.53 33.07 -6.08
CA MET A 231 -3.16 33.50 -7.43
C MET A 231 -4.18 33.08 -8.50
N TYR A 232 -4.81 31.92 -8.32
CA TYR A 232 -5.81 31.40 -9.25
C TYR A 232 -7.26 31.64 -8.81
N GLY A 233 -7.45 32.52 -7.82
CA GLY A 233 -8.78 33.02 -7.43
C GLY A 233 -9.60 32.09 -6.52
N TYR A 234 -8.97 31.08 -5.95
CA TYR A 234 -9.59 30.26 -4.89
C TYR A 234 -9.48 31.01 -3.56
N VAL A 235 -10.42 31.85 -3.26
CA VAL A 235 -10.47 32.69 -2.05
C VAL A 235 -11.76 32.42 -1.29
N ASP A 236 -11.75 32.59 0.02
CA ASP A 236 -12.96 32.60 0.82
C ASP A 236 -13.69 33.94 0.58
N CYS A 237 -14.73 33.91 -0.22
CA CYS A 237 -15.44 35.13 -0.62
C CYS A 237 -16.71 35.37 0.20
N ASN A 238 -17.18 34.40 1.00
CA ASN A 238 -18.36 34.50 1.85
C ASN A 238 -18.02 34.58 3.35
N GLY A 239 -16.74 34.38 3.72
CA GLY A 239 -16.26 34.50 5.11
C GLY A 239 -16.54 33.26 5.97
N ASP A 240 -16.81 32.09 5.36
CA ASP A 240 -17.14 30.88 6.10
C ASP A 240 -15.89 30.07 6.54
N GLY A 241 -14.72 30.55 6.17
CA GLY A 241 -13.42 29.91 6.48
C GLY A 241 -12.93 28.93 5.42
N TRP A 242 -13.71 28.68 4.37
CA TRP A 242 -13.35 27.79 3.27
C TRP A 242 -13.18 28.56 1.96
N ARG A 243 -12.30 28.06 1.11
CA ARG A 243 -12.08 28.64 -0.22
C ARG A 243 -13.21 28.27 -1.17
N ASP A 244 -13.58 29.21 -2.03
CA ASP A 244 -14.58 29.08 -3.07
C ASP A 244 -13.90 28.83 -4.44
N LEU A 245 -14.70 28.38 -5.42
CA LEU A 245 -14.26 28.27 -6.82
C LEU A 245 -13.98 29.67 -7.39
N PRO A 246 -13.01 29.81 -8.30
CA PRO A 246 -12.68 31.09 -8.92
C PRO A 246 -13.90 31.78 -9.55
N ARG A 247 -13.99 33.08 -9.36
CA ARG A 247 -15.01 33.96 -9.95
C ARG A 247 -14.40 34.74 -11.11
N LYS A 248 -15.19 35.03 -12.13
CA LYS A 248 -14.79 35.90 -13.24
C LYS A 248 -14.82 37.37 -12.85
N SER A 249 -15.70 37.74 -11.95
CA SER A 249 -15.89 39.07 -11.44
C SER A 249 -16.18 39.05 -9.93
N ALA A 250 -15.85 40.14 -9.24
CA ALA A 250 -16.20 40.32 -7.82
C ALA A 250 -17.73 40.38 -7.58
N ALA A 251 -18.51 40.69 -8.62
CA ALA A 251 -19.98 40.72 -8.56
C ALA A 251 -20.62 39.31 -8.68
N ASP A 252 -19.84 38.30 -9.10
CA ASP A 252 -20.37 36.94 -9.20
C ASP A 252 -20.59 36.35 -7.80
N GLU A 253 -21.59 35.46 -7.68
CA GLU A 253 -21.86 34.75 -6.42
C GLU A 253 -20.69 33.86 -6.02
N CYS A 254 -20.49 33.70 -4.70
CA CYS A 254 -19.55 32.73 -4.14
C CYS A 254 -20.03 31.32 -4.44
N ARG A 255 -19.11 30.46 -4.86
CA ARG A 255 -19.39 29.07 -5.22
C ARG A 255 -18.56 28.12 -4.36
N PRO A 256 -19.11 27.74 -3.18
CA PRO A 256 -18.42 26.76 -2.31
C PRO A 256 -18.12 25.47 -3.05
N PHE A 257 -17.00 24.83 -2.71
CA PHE A 257 -16.68 23.50 -3.17
C PHE A 257 -16.13 22.62 -2.04
N THR A 258 -16.23 21.35 -2.21
CA THR A 258 -15.71 20.35 -1.29
C THR A 258 -14.96 19.30 -2.08
N ILE A 259 -13.83 18.88 -1.57
CA ILE A 259 -13.09 17.74 -2.11
C ILE A 259 -13.57 16.48 -1.39
N GLU A 260 -14.17 15.56 -2.13
CA GLU A 260 -14.54 14.25 -1.62
C GLU A 260 -13.39 13.25 -1.84
N TYR A 261 -12.86 12.73 -0.74
CA TYR A 261 -11.89 11.64 -0.76
C TYR A 261 -12.60 10.32 -0.42
N ALA A 262 -12.60 9.38 -1.37
CA ALA A 262 -13.14 8.05 -1.14
C ALA A 262 -12.13 7.21 -0.34
N SER A 263 -12.58 6.54 0.73
CA SER A 263 -11.70 5.75 1.60
C SER A 263 -12.40 4.55 2.22
N ALA A 264 -11.63 3.58 2.71
CA ALA A 264 -12.17 2.38 3.35
C ALA A 264 -12.67 2.66 4.78
N PRO A 265 -13.75 2.00 5.25
CA PRO A 265 -14.23 2.14 6.62
C PRO A 265 -13.42 1.26 7.58
N SER A 266 -12.12 1.47 7.69
CA SER A 266 -11.23 0.68 8.55
C SER A 266 -10.52 1.53 9.59
N ALA A 267 -10.15 0.92 10.71
CA ALA A 267 -9.37 1.58 11.76
C ALA A 267 -7.99 2.05 11.22
N GLN A 268 -7.41 1.32 10.29
CA GLN A 268 -6.13 1.67 9.65
C GLN A 268 -6.24 2.91 8.76
N GLN A 269 -7.40 3.12 8.13
CA GLN A 269 -7.61 4.26 7.24
C GLN A 269 -7.88 5.57 8.00
N LYS A 270 -8.42 5.48 9.21
CA LYS A 270 -8.80 6.66 10.01
C LYS A 270 -7.65 7.67 10.21
N PRO A 271 -6.44 7.28 10.67
CA PRO A 271 -5.35 8.25 10.85
C PRO A 271 -4.83 8.83 9.53
N LEU A 272 -4.99 8.14 8.41
CA LEU A 272 -4.67 8.68 7.09
C LEU A 272 -5.65 9.78 6.70
N ASP A 273 -6.95 9.55 6.89
CA ASP A 273 -7.98 10.54 6.61
C ASP A 273 -7.86 11.77 7.52
N GLU A 274 -7.56 11.57 8.79
CA GLU A 274 -7.30 12.66 9.75
C GLU A 274 -6.10 13.52 9.32
N ASN A 275 -5.03 12.90 8.81
CA ASN A 275 -3.89 13.63 8.27
C ASN A 275 -4.29 14.45 7.02
N TRP A 276 -5.04 13.87 6.09
CA TRP A 276 -5.57 14.57 4.94
C TRP A 276 -6.46 15.75 5.35
N LYS A 277 -7.43 15.49 6.24
CA LYS A 277 -8.34 16.54 6.72
C LYS A 277 -7.59 17.71 7.33
N LYS A 278 -6.69 17.42 8.28
CA LYS A 278 -5.88 18.45 8.94
C LYS A 278 -5.09 19.31 7.95
N ASN A 279 -4.50 18.68 6.95
CA ASN A 279 -3.66 19.36 5.98
C ASN A 279 -4.48 20.21 5.01
N MET A 280 -5.65 19.73 4.59
CA MET A 280 -6.54 20.49 3.73
C MET A 280 -7.21 21.67 4.47
N ASP A 281 -7.60 21.47 5.72
CA ASP A 281 -8.11 22.54 6.58
C ASP A 281 -7.06 23.66 6.75
N ALA A 282 -5.79 23.28 6.90
CA ALA A 282 -4.69 24.24 7.04
C ALA A 282 -4.50 25.16 5.82
N ILE A 283 -4.91 24.74 4.64
CA ILE A 283 -4.86 25.56 3.42
C ILE A 283 -6.23 26.14 3.00
N GLY A 284 -7.27 25.94 3.83
CA GLY A 284 -8.61 26.44 3.59
C GLY A 284 -9.41 25.65 2.55
N VAL A 285 -9.05 24.41 2.26
CA VAL A 285 -9.77 23.52 1.35
C VAL A 285 -10.66 22.57 2.15
N ASN A 286 -11.97 22.67 1.97
CA ASN A 286 -12.90 21.76 2.63
C ASN A 286 -12.79 20.35 2.03
N MET A 287 -12.50 19.37 2.89
CA MET A 287 -12.38 17.95 2.48
C MET A 287 -13.31 17.07 3.31
N THR A 288 -14.02 16.19 2.64
CA THR A 288 -14.89 15.17 3.23
C THR A 288 -14.47 13.77 2.82
N PHE A 289 -14.89 12.76 3.60
CA PHE A 289 -14.53 11.36 3.36
C PHE A 289 -15.77 10.52 3.13
N ARG A 290 -15.87 9.95 1.93
CA ARG A 290 -16.90 8.98 1.62
C ARG A 290 -16.39 7.57 1.88
N LYS A 291 -17.03 6.87 2.84
CA LYS A 291 -16.64 5.52 3.24
C LYS A 291 -17.36 4.46 2.42
N ALA A 292 -16.59 3.59 1.75
CA ALA A 292 -17.13 2.43 1.04
C ALA A 292 -16.10 1.28 1.04
N LYS A 293 -16.59 0.04 0.79
CA LYS A 293 -15.73 -1.14 0.70
C LYS A 293 -14.91 -1.13 -0.58
N TRP A 294 -13.75 -1.77 -0.54
CA TRP A 294 -12.82 -1.86 -1.68
C TRP A 294 -13.47 -2.27 -3.02
N PRO A 295 -14.29 -3.34 -3.10
CA PRO A 295 -14.90 -3.72 -4.37
C PRO A 295 -15.77 -2.63 -4.99
N ASP A 296 -16.51 -1.89 -4.16
CA ASP A 296 -17.37 -0.80 -4.60
C ASP A 296 -16.53 0.38 -5.10
N LEU A 297 -15.50 0.78 -4.33
CA LEU A 297 -14.58 1.84 -4.72
C LEU A 297 -13.84 1.50 -6.03
N LEU A 298 -13.42 0.26 -6.19
CA LEU A 298 -12.75 -0.19 -7.42
C LEU A 298 -13.68 -0.11 -8.63
N LYS A 299 -14.95 -0.51 -8.46
CA LYS A 299 -15.97 -0.42 -9.52
C LYS A 299 -16.23 1.03 -9.92
N GLU A 300 -16.38 1.92 -8.95
CA GLU A 300 -16.61 3.34 -9.19
C GLU A 300 -15.39 4.04 -9.78
N SER A 301 -14.19 3.69 -9.33
CA SER A 301 -12.92 4.17 -9.89
C SER A 301 -12.81 3.82 -11.38
N LYS A 302 -13.07 2.56 -11.75
CA LYS A 302 -13.06 2.12 -13.16
C LYS A 302 -14.12 2.85 -13.98
N ALA A 303 -15.23 3.24 -13.38
CA ALA A 303 -16.27 4.03 -14.03
C ALA A 303 -15.96 5.55 -14.08
N GLY A 304 -14.84 5.99 -13.47
CA GLY A 304 -14.43 7.41 -13.42
C GLY A 304 -15.34 8.27 -12.55
N LYS A 305 -15.96 7.70 -11.51
CA LYS A 305 -16.95 8.38 -10.64
C LYS A 305 -16.34 8.92 -9.34
N LEU A 306 -15.09 8.63 -9.05
CA LEU A 306 -14.43 9.13 -7.84
C LEU A 306 -13.73 10.45 -8.12
N GLN A 307 -13.94 11.43 -7.24
CA GLN A 307 -13.24 12.70 -7.30
C GLN A 307 -11.78 12.55 -6.88
N MET A 308 -11.55 11.89 -5.75
CA MET A 308 -10.22 11.58 -5.24
C MET A 308 -10.22 10.24 -4.52
N TRP A 309 -9.18 9.42 -4.70
CA TRP A 309 -9.04 8.11 -4.06
C TRP A 309 -7.59 7.66 -3.98
N GLY A 310 -7.27 6.87 -2.93
CA GLY A 310 -5.97 6.24 -2.75
C GLY A 310 -5.94 4.80 -3.27
N LEU A 311 -4.89 4.47 -4.01
CA LEU A 311 -4.62 3.14 -4.57
C LEU A 311 -3.21 2.68 -4.25
N GLY A 312 -2.97 1.38 -4.38
CA GLY A 312 -1.65 0.78 -4.32
C GLY A 312 -1.36 -0.08 -5.54
N TRP A 313 -0.08 -0.18 -5.88
CA TRP A 313 0.50 -1.14 -6.80
C TRP A 313 1.49 -2.00 -6.02
N SER A 314 1.49 -3.30 -6.29
CA SER A 314 2.43 -4.28 -5.74
C SER A 314 2.97 -5.17 -6.86
#